data_0260d2eb276c9ba9592bd9fc9670a7ee
#
_entry.id   0260d2eb276c9ba9592bd9fc9670a7ee
#
_cell.length_a   1.000
_cell.length_b   1.000
_cell.length_c   1.000
_cell.angle_alpha   90.00
_cell.angle_beta   90.00
_cell.angle_gamma   90.00
#
_symmetry.space_group_name_H-M   'P 1'
#
loop_
_entity.id
_entity.type
_entity.pdbx_description
1 polymer ?
#
loop_
_entity_poly.entity_id
_entity_poly.type
_entity_poly.pdbx_seq_one_letter_code
_entity_poly.pdbx_strand_id
1 'polypeptide(L)'
;MSRTIEANFFPQAFEAIKDKPSILIVDDNHAFTRAVKLALEKSGRYFIFEENDATKAYQTAQSLKPDLILLDIAMPETDGGEVVARIQSDPALHRTPIVFLTALVTKAEARPGLRIQGHPFLAKPISIPDLITGIEENLLAHAA
;
A
#
# COMPACT_ATOMS: atom_id res chain seq x y z
N MET A 1 25.41 -4.45 -32.93
CA MET A 1 25.50 -5.20 -31.69
C MET A 1 24.28 -5.01 -30.81
N SER A 2 23.63 -6.10 -30.57
CA SER A 2 22.45 -6.10 -29.73
C SER A 2 22.73 -5.58 -28.32
N ARG A 3 23.93 -5.79 -27.81
CA ARG A 3 24.30 -5.34 -26.49
C ARG A 3 24.27 -3.83 -26.33
N THR A 4 24.72 -3.10 -27.33
CA THR A 4 24.67 -1.64 -27.32
C THR A 4 23.23 -1.15 -27.33
N ILE A 5 22.38 -1.80 -28.15
CA ILE A 5 20.96 -1.45 -28.23
C ILE A 5 20.28 -1.77 -26.89
N GLU A 6 20.60 -2.90 -26.31
CA GLU A 6 20.04 -3.29 -25.01
C GLU A 6 20.45 -2.31 -23.92
N ALA A 7 21.69 -1.87 -23.90
CA ALA A 7 22.18 -0.91 -22.93
C ALA A 7 21.44 0.42 -23.02
N ASN A 8 21.06 0.84 -24.23
CA ASN A 8 20.27 2.05 -24.41
C ASN A 8 18.81 1.86 -24.01
N PHE A 9 18.29 0.66 -24.18
CA PHE A 9 16.91 0.35 -23.84
C PHE A 9 16.73 0.16 -22.33
N PHE A 10 17.64 -0.54 -21.68
CA PHE A 10 17.54 -0.86 -20.25
C PHE A 10 17.40 0.35 -19.34
N PRO A 11 18.17 1.42 -19.52
CA PRO A 11 18.03 2.59 -18.67
C PRO A 11 16.61 3.16 -18.68
N GLN A 12 15.96 3.20 -19.84
CA GLN A 12 14.61 3.70 -19.96
C GLN A 12 13.61 2.79 -19.25
N ALA A 13 13.74 1.47 -19.42
CA ALA A 13 12.89 0.50 -18.75
C ALA A 13 13.09 0.56 -17.24
N PHE A 14 14.33 0.69 -16.82
CA PHE A 14 14.67 0.79 -15.39
C PHE A 14 14.09 2.06 -14.76
N GLU A 15 14.18 3.19 -15.46
CA GLU A 15 13.59 4.44 -14.98
C GLU A 15 12.07 4.34 -14.86
N ALA A 16 11.40 3.73 -15.84
CA ALA A 16 9.96 3.54 -15.79
C ALA A 16 9.55 2.65 -14.60
N ILE A 17 10.32 1.59 -14.34
CA ILE A 17 10.08 0.71 -13.20
C ILE A 17 10.32 1.45 -11.88
N LYS A 18 11.41 2.20 -11.80
CA LYS A 18 11.78 2.95 -10.62
C LYS A 18 10.75 4.00 -10.25
N ASP A 19 10.08 4.58 -11.26
CA ASP A 19 9.11 5.63 -11.04
C ASP A 19 7.73 5.12 -10.62
N LYS A 20 7.48 3.80 -10.77
CA LYS A 20 6.22 3.23 -10.31
C LYS A 20 6.21 3.15 -8.78
N PRO A 21 5.17 3.71 -8.15
CA PRO A 21 5.04 3.56 -6.71
C PRO A 21 4.84 2.11 -6.31
N SER A 22 5.44 1.74 -5.20
CA SER A 22 5.27 0.43 -4.59
C SER A 22 4.28 0.54 -3.44
N ILE A 23 3.34 -0.39 -3.40
CA ILE A 23 2.28 -0.45 -2.40
C ILE A 23 2.44 -1.77 -1.65
N LEU A 24 2.48 -1.69 -0.33
CA LEU A 24 2.45 -2.88 0.51
C LEU A 24 1.03 -3.05 1.04
N ILE A 25 0.43 -4.20 0.79
CA ILE A 25 -0.87 -4.52 1.36
C ILE A 25 -0.70 -5.59 2.45
N VAL A 26 -1.17 -5.25 3.65
CA VAL A 26 -1.07 -6.11 4.83
C VAL A 26 -2.47 -6.55 5.23
N ASP A 27 -2.78 -7.82 5.04
CA ASP A 27 -4.10 -8.39 5.33
C ASP A 27 -3.94 -9.90 5.40
N ASP A 28 -4.50 -10.53 6.43
CA ASP A 28 -4.40 -11.97 6.62
C ASP A 28 -5.22 -12.80 5.60
N ASN A 29 -6.09 -12.14 4.85
CA ASN A 29 -6.88 -12.81 3.83
C ASN A 29 -6.09 -12.88 2.51
N HIS A 30 -5.50 -14.05 2.23
CA HIS A 30 -4.70 -14.28 1.03
C HIS A 30 -5.49 -14.07 -0.26
N ALA A 31 -6.73 -14.52 -0.30
CA ALA A 31 -7.56 -14.36 -1.49
C ALA A 31 -7.80 -12.89 -1.80
N PHE A 32 -8.02 -12.10 -0.77
CA PHE A 32 -8.24 -10.67 -0.92
C PHE A 32 -6.98 -9.96 -1.43
N THR A 33 -5.83 -10.17 -0.78
CA THR A 33 -4.59 -9.49 -1.19
C THR A 33 -4.18 -9.91 -2.60
N ARG A 34 -4.37 -11.18 -2.95
CA ARG A 34 -4.04 -11.65 -4.29
C ARG A 34 -4.94 -11.01 -5.34
N ALA A 35 -6.24 -10.91 -5.08
CA ALA A 35 -7.17 -10.26 -6.00
C ALA A 35 -6.84 -8.79 -6.20
N VAL A 36 -6.52 -8.09 -5.12
CA VAL A 36 -6.14 -6.68 -5.15
C VAL A 36 -4.83 -6.51 -5.94
N LYS A 37 -3.84 -7.34 -5.64
CA LYS A 37 -2.55 -7.29 -6.34
C LYS A 37 -2.74 -7.45 -7.84
N LEU A 38 -3.46 -8.47 -8.27
CA LEU A 38 -3.66 -8.73 -9.69
C LEU A 38 -4.39 -7.57 -10.37
N ALA A 39 -5.42 -7.05 -9.73
CA ALA A 39 -6.20 -5.95 -10.30
C ALA A 39 -5.41 -4.66 -10.39
N LEU A 40 -4.66 -4.31 -9.35
CA LEU A 40 -3.87 -3.08 -9.34
C LEU A 40 -2.66 -3.17 -10.28
N GLU A 41 -2.01 -4.32 -10.34
CA GLU A 41 -0.88 -4.50 -11.27
C GLU A 41 -1.34 -4.50 -12.72
N LYS A 42 -2.56 -4.96 -12.98
CA LYS A 42 -3.13 -4.92 -14.33
C LYS A 42 -3.30 -3.48 -14.83
N SER A 43 -3.49 -2.53 -13.93
CA SER A 43 -3.57 -1.12 -14.30
C SER A 43 -2.25 -0.57 -14.82
N GLY A 44 -1.14 -1.23 -14.55
CA GLY A 44 0.20 -0.80 -14.94
C GLY A 44 0.77 0.33 -14.10
N ARG A 45 0.08 0.76 -13.06
CA ARG A 45 0.45 1.95 -12.27
C ARG A 45 1.34 1.67 -11.08
N TYR A 46 1.31 0.43 -10.54
CA TYR A 46 1.92 0.14 -9.25
C TYR A 46 2.68 -1.17 -9.25
N PHE A 47 3.64 -1.28 -8.33
CA PHE A 47 4.15 -2.56 -7.86
C PHE A 47 3.43 -2.87 -6.55
N ILE A 48 2.84 -4.06 -6.45
CA ILE A 48 2.08 -4.47 -5.26
C ILE A 48 2.80 -5.62 -4.58
N PHE A 49 3.01 -5.46 -3.28
CA PHE A 49 3.60 -6.49 -2.42
C PHE A 49 2.58 -6.90 -1.38
N GLU A 50 2.45 -8.19 -1.13
CA GLU A 50 1.51 -8.75 -0.17
C GLU A 50 2.26 -9.18 1.09
N GLU A 51 1.71 -8.85 2.26
CA GLU A 51 2.13 -9.43 3.52
C GLU A 51 0.87 -9.93 4.23
N ASN A 52 0.77 -11.24 4.39
CA ASN A 52 -0.41 -11.86 4.99
C ASN A 52 -0.22 -12.22 6.46
N ASP A 53 0.96 -11.96 6.99
CA ASP A 53 1.27 -12.14 8.41
C ASP A 53 1.54 -10.77 9.03
N ALA A 54 0.60 -10.30 9.83
CA ALA A 54 0.69 -8.98 10.43
C ALA A 54 1.88 -8.84 11.37
N THR A 55 2.35 -9.94 11.97
CA THR A 55 3.53 -9.91 12.84
C THR A 55 4.81 -9.58 12.06
N LYS A 56 4.79 -9.76 10.75
CA LYS A 56 5.91 -9.47 9.87
C LYS A 56 5.78 -8.14 9.16
N ALA A 57 4.67 -7.44 9.33
CA ALA A 57 4.36 -6.23 8.57
C ALA A 57 5.46 -5.18 8.68
N TYR A 58 5.93 -4.92 9.89
CA TYR A 58 6.99 -3.93 10.09
C TYR A 58 8.29 -4.32 9.40
N GLN A 59 8.72 -5.58 9.55
CA GLN A 59 9.94 -6.07 8.92
C GLN A 59 9.85 -6.01 7.39
N THR A 60 8.70 -6.37 6.85
CA THR A 60 8.46 -6.32 5.41
C THR A 60 8.50 -4.88 4.92
N ALA A 61 7.88 -3.95 5.65
CA ALA A 61 7.93 -2.54 5.32
C ALA A 61 9.37 -2.00 5.35
N GLN A 62 10.17 -2.41 6.34
CA GLN A 62 11.57 -2.01 6.41
C GLN A 62 12.36 -2.47 5.19
N SER A 63 12.13 -3.70 4.76
CA SER A 63 12.85 -4.28 3.62
C SER A 63 12.46 -3.65 2.30
N LEU A 64 11.18 -3.40 2.12
CA LEU A 64 10.63 -2.92 0.85
C LEU A 64 10.66 -1.40 0.73
N LYS A 65 10.54 -0.68 1.84
CA LYS A 65 10.37 0.78 1.86
C LYS A 65 9.30 1.22 0.87
N PRO A 66 8.06 0.76 1.06
CA PRO A 66 7.00 1.06 0.10
C PRO A 66 6.63 2.54 0.12
N ASP A 67 6.01 2.99 -0.96
CA ASP A 67 5.54 4.37 -1.06
C ASP A 67 4.22 4.56 -0.32
N LEU A 68 3.47 3.49 -0.08
CA LEU A 68 2.22 3.53 0.66
C LEU A 68 1.92 2.15 1.23
N ILE A 69 1.29 2.12 2.40
CA ILE A 69 0.90 0.87 3.06
C ILE A 69 -0.63 0.86 3.20
N LEU A 70 -1.25 -0.20 2.68
CA LEU A 70 -2.64 -0.52 2.94
C LEU A 70 -2.66 -1.55 4.07
N LEU A 71 -3.30 -1.23 5.18
CA LEU A 71 -3.26 -2.06 6.38
C LEU A 71 -4.66 -2.36 6.87
N ASP A 72 -5.02 -3.65 6.93
CA ASP A 72 -6.25 -4.09 7.57
C ASP A 72 -6.05 -4.02 9.09
N ILE A 73 -6.93 -3.29 9.77
CA ILE A 73 -6.86 -3.17 11.24
C ILE A 73 -7.65 -4.25 11.96
N ALA A 74 -8.42 -5.05 11.23
CA ALA A 74 -9.30 -6.06 11.81
C ALA A 74 -8.68 -7.46 11.84
N MET A 75 -7.35 -7.56 11.74
CA MET A 75 -6.66 -8.85 11.76
C MET A 75 -6.64 -9.44 13.17
N PRO A 76 -7.02 -10.72 13.31
CA PRO A 76 -6.92 -11.37 14.61
C PRO A 76 -5.47 -11.50 15.07
N GLU A 77 -5.28 -11.54 16.38
CA GLU A 77 -3.96 -11.75 17.02
C GLU A 77 -2.96 -10.62 16.78
N THR A 78 -3.38 -9.51 16.18
CA THR A 78 -2.47 -8.39 15.91
C THR A 78 -3.13 -7.10 16.29
N ASP A 79 -2.40 -6.27 17.00
CA ASP A 79 -2.80 -4.88 17.25
C ASP A 79 -2.27 -4.01 16.12
N GLY A 80 -3.19 -3.61 15.23
CA GLY A 80 -2.86 -2.71 14.13
C GLY A 80 -2.24 -1.40 14.59
N GLY A 81 -2.67 -0.91 15.75
CA GLY A 81 -2.10 0.31 16.34
C GLY A 81 -0.62 0.15 16.68
N GLU A 82 -0.23 -1.02 17.18
CA GLU A 82 1.17 -1.30 17.47
C GLU A 82 2.02 -1.36 16.20
N VAL A 83 1.50 -2.00 15.15
CA VAL A 83 2.18 -2.04 13.85
C VAL A 83 2.40 -0.63 13.32
N VAL A 84 1.38 0.20 13.37
CA VAL A 84 1.45 1.60 12.94
C VAL A 84 2.48 2.37 13.76
N ALA A 85 2.46 2.20 15.09
CA ALA A 85 3.39 2.89 15.97
C ALA A 85 4.85 2.53 15.65
N ARG A 86 5.13 1.27 15.36
CA ARG A 86 6.48 0.83 14.99
C ARG A 86 6.92 1.45 13.67
N ILE A 87 6.04 1.47 12.69
CA ILE A 87 6.34 2.07 11.38
C ILE A 87 6.61 3.56 11.54
N GLN A 88 5.77 4.27 12.27
CA GLN A 88 5.92 5.70 12.48
C GLN A 88 7.14 6.09 13.29
N SER A 89 7.62 5.19 14.13
CA SER A 89 8.82 5.42 14.94
C SER A 89 10.11 5.17 14.16
N ASP A 90 10.02 4.54 13.01
CA ASP A 90 11.19 4.23 12.18
C ASP A 90 11.55 5.43 11.31
N PRO A 91 12.76 5.98 11.43
CA PRO A 91 13.16 7.15 10.63
C PRO A 91 13.06 6.92 9.12
N ALA A 92 13.19 5.68 8.66
CA ALA A 92 13.08 5.35 7.23
C ALA A 92 11.64 5.22 6.75
N LEU A 93 10.68 5.05 7.67
CA LEU A 93 9.28 4.75 7.33
C LEU A 93 8.29 5.78 7.86
N HIS A 94 8.72 6.71 8.72
CA HIS A 94 7.78 7.59 9.43
C HIS A 94 6.97 8.48 8.50
N ARG A 95 7.43 8.72 7.29
CA ARG A 95 6.71 9.52 6.29
C ARG A 95 5.87 8.69 5.32
N THR A 96 5.97 7.38 5.40
CA THR A 96 5.19 6.50 4.51
C THR A 96 3.71 6.61 4.87
N PRO A 97 2.83 6.99 3.93
CA PRO A 97 1.41 7.07 4.21
C PRO A 97 0.84 5.69 4.51
N ILE A 98 0.00 5.63 5.53
CA ILE A 98 -0.71 4.42 5.93
C ILE A 98 -2.19 4.69 5.72
N VAL A 99 -2.84 3.82 4.96
CA VAL A 99 -4.28 3.87 4.73
C VAL A 99 -4.87 2.58 5.27
N PHE A 100 -5.79 2.70 6.22
CA PHE A 100 -6.47 1.52 6.75
C PHE A 100 -7.49 1.02 5.73
N LEU A 101 -7.59 -0.29 5.62
CA LEU A 101 -8.56 -0.95 4.75
C LEU A 101 -9.32 -1.94 5.62
N THR A 102 -10.57 -1.64 5.96
CA THR A 102 -11.24 -2.38 7.02
C THR A 102 -12.73 -2.62 6.73
N ALA A 103 -13.22 -3.75 7.24
CA ALA A 103 -14.64 -4.06 7.24
C ALA A 103 -15.34 -3.56 8.52
N LEU A 104 -14.61 -2.93 9.44
CA LEU A 104 -15.19 -2.45 10.70
C LEU A 104 -16.13 -1.26 10.55
N VAL A 105 -16.03 -0.55 9.43
CA VAL A 105 -16.95 0.57 9.12
C VAL A 105 -17.60 0.32 7.78
N THR A 106 -18.84 0.78 7.63
CA THR A 106 -19.56 0.69 6.37
C THR A 106 -19.21 1.89 5.48
N LYS A 107 -19.52 1.78 4.18
CA LYS A 107 -19.38 2.93 3.27
C LYS A 107 -20.19 4.14 3.73
N ALA A 108 -21.35 3.90 4.34
CA ALA A 108 -22.19 4.97 4.85
C ALA A 108 -21.54 5.70 6.01
N GLU A 109 -20.74 5.00 6.81
CA GLU A 109 -20.01 5.58 7.94
C GLU A 109 -18.71 6.24 7.50
N ALA A 110 -18.15 5.82 6.37
CA ALA A 110 -16.89 6.35 5.85
C ALA A 110 -17.14 7.70 5.17
N ARG A 111 -16.82 8.78 5.87
CA ARG A 111 -16.98 10.14 5.35
C ARG A 111 -15.65 10.69 4.88
N PRO A 112 -15.65 11.57 3.87
CA PRO A 112 -14.43 12.27 3.49
C PRO A 112 -13.80 12.98 4.70
N GLY A 113 -12.50 12.81 4.88
CA GLY A 113 -11.77 13.41 5.98
C GLY A 113 -11.84 12.68 7.30
N LEU A 114 -12.69 11.67 7.41
CA LEU A 114 -12.73 10.85 8.62
C LEU A 114 -11.48 10.01 8.73
N ARG A 115 -10.92 9.93 9.93
CA ARG A 115 -9.66 9.21 10.17
C ARG A 115 -9.79 8.27 11.34
N ILE A 116 -9.03 7.19 11.31
CA ILE A 116 -8.87 6.27 12.44
C ILE A 116 -7.44 6.45 12.94
N GLN A 117 -7.27 6.84 14.21
CA GLN A 117 -5.96 7.08 14.81
C GLN A 117 -5.09 8.05 13.98
N GLY A 118 -5.72 9.04 13.37
CA GLY A 118 -5.02 10.02 12.55
C GLY A 118 -4.74 9.60 11.13
N HIS A 119 -5.15 8.40 10.72
CA HIS A 119 -4.91 7.87 9.38
C HIS A 119 -6.20 7.77 8.58
N PRO A 120 -6.13 8.01 7.26
CA PRO A 120 -7.28 7.79 6.40
C PRO A 120 -7.62 6.30 6.33
N PHE A 121 -8.88 6.00 6.01
CA PHE A 121 -9.28 4.60 5.86
C PHE A 121 -10.25 4.45 4.70
N LEU A 122 -10.32 3.21 4.20
CA LEU A 122 -11.24 2.80 3.14
C LEU A 122 -12.06 1.63 3.67
N ALA A 123 -13.36 1.66 3.44
CA ALA A 123 -14.26 0.62 3.92
C ALA A 123 -14.32 -0.55 2.93
N LYS A 124 -14.23 -1.77 3.45
CA LYS A 124 -14.47 -2.97 2.66
C LYS A 124 -15.98 -3.28 2.63
N PRO A 125 -16.51 -3.84 1.55
CA PRO A 125 -15.85 -4.11 0.27
C PRO A 125 -15.62 -2.83 -0.52
N ILE A 126 -14.53 -2.79 -1.28
CA ILE A 126 -14.17 -1.61 -2.06
C ILE A 126 -13.97 -2.01 -3.52
N SER A 127 -14.45 -1.16 -4.43
CA SER A 127 -14.19 -1.36 -5.86
C SER A 127 -12.74 -0.99 -6.19
N ILE A 128 -12.21 -1.56 -7.25
CA ILE A 128 -10.84 -1.23 -7.68
C ILE A 128 -10.72 0.25 -8.04
N PRO A 129 -11.66 0.87 -8.78
CA PRO A 129 -11.57 2.30 -9.03
C PRO A 129 -11.52 3.15 -7.76
N ASP A 130 -12.33 2.83 -6.74
CA ASP A 130 -12.33 3.56 -5.48
C ASP A 130 -11.02 3.34 -4.72
N LEU A 131 -10.48 2.15 -4.78
CA LEU A 131 -9.19 1.85 -4.16
C LEU A 131 -8.07 2.66 -4.82
N ILE A 132 -8.06 2.73 -6.14
CA ILE A 132 -7.08 3.53 -6.88
C ILE A 132 -7.21 5.01 -6.50
N THR A 133 -8.43 5.52 -6.42
CA THR A 133 -8.66 6.91 -6.01
C THR A 133 -8.07 7.17 -4.62
N GLY A 134 -8.33 6.28 -3.67
CA GLY A 134 -7.78 6.41 -2.32
C GLY A 134 -6.26 6.36 -2.29
N ILE A 135 -5.66 5.46 -3.06
CA ILE A 135 -4.21 5.37 -3.16
C ILE A 135 -3.64 6.67 -3.73
N GLU A 136 -4.18 7.15 -4.85
CA GLU A 136 -3.66 8.34 -5.52
C GLU A 136 -3.78 9.58 -4.64
N GLU A 137 -4.90 9.75 -3.96
CA GLU A 137 -5.09 10.88 -3.06
C GLU A 137 -4.04 10.89 -1.94
N ASN A 138 -3.72 9.72 -1.40
CA ASN A 138 -2.76 9.64 -0.30
C ASN A 138 -1.32 9.73 -0.77
N LEU A 139 -1.00 9.24 -1.96
CA LEU A 139 0.32 9.46 -2.55
C LEU A 139 0.56 10.94 -2.83
N LEU A 140 -0.42 11.64 -3.38
CA LEU A 140 -0.32 13.07 -3.67
C LEU A 140 -0.16 13.90 -2.40
N ALA A 141 -0.92 13.58 -1.36
CA ALA A 141 -0.85 14.31 -0.11
C ALA A 141 0.53 14.25 0.53
N HIS A 142 1.27 13.15 0.31
CA HIS A 142 2.60 12.97 0.87
C HIS A 142 3.72 13.41 -0.06
N ALA A 143 3.43 13.60 -1.35
CA ALA A 143 4.41 14.11 -2.31
C ALA A 143 4.61 15.62 -2.17
N ALA A 144 3.60 16.30 -1.63
CA ALA A 144 3.71 17.72 -1.34
C ALA A 144 4.41 17.93 -0.01
#